data_c25f78a581521aa3c9d0d18607bdaff7
#
_entry.id   c25f78a581521aa3c9d0d18607bdaff7
#
_cell.length_a   1.000
_cell.length_b   1.000
_cell.length_c   1.000
_cell.angle_alpha   90.00
_cell.angle_beta   90.00
_cell.angle_gamma   90.00
#
_symmetry.space_group_name_H-M   'P 1'
#
loop_
_entity.id
_entity.type
_entity.pdbx_description
1 polymer ?
#
loop_
_entity_poly.entity_id
_entity_poly.type
_entity_poly.pdbx_seq_one_letter_code
_entity_poly.pdbx_strand_id
1 'polypeptide(L)'
;MADDAPAKLIQIGPKGGLKKDGFNLVTERVVAVNPEAKQVEVELLAYDGKTVVLDVDDAALEELKQIKAGDGATIRVVEEGGKRIAKSFRIRAKDPDAAKADAMLLDLKDSHWLNRKYAAEVLGELRETRAVRPLVDALADEVGDVRQRAYDSLIKIGGAAVPTLVPLLVSEEDELRQSATEIIRKIGKPAVEPLATALAEADDRLKTRVLKVLDRMGYKPKTKEAVKEEPPRLTQLPS
;
A
#
# COMPACT_ATOMS: atom_id res chain seq x y z
N MET A 1 30.25 28.15 15.75
CA MET A 1 29.04 28.83 15.25
C MET A 1 28.38 27.86 14.31
N ALA A 2 27.41 27.12 14.81
CA ALA A 2 26.63 26.19 14.01
C ALA A 2 25.52 27.00 13.35
N ASP A 3 25.44 26.82 12.03
CA ASP A 3 24.49 27.49 11.14
C ASP A 3 23.09 26.93 11.40
N ASP A 4 22.28 27.70 12.09
CA ASP A 4 20.88 27.39 12.42
C ASP A 4 20.01 27.81 11.24
N ALA A 5 20.11 27.03 10.14
CA ALA A 5 19.22 27.21 9.01
C ALA A 5 17.83 26.68 9.42
N PRO A 6 16.75 27.50 9.32
CA PRO A 6 15.41 27.05 9.67
C PRO A 6 15.03 25.86 8.78
N ALA A 7 14.69 24.73 9.41
CA ALA A 7 14.24 23.52 8.75
C ALA A 7 13.14 23.89 7.74
N LYS A 8 13.38 23.61 6.45
CA LYS A 8 12.41 23.84 5.38
C LYS A 8 11.09 23.23 5.79
N LEU A 9 10.06 24.06 5.98
CA LEU A 9 8.70 23.66 6.29
C LEU A 9 8.27 22.60 5.26
N ILE A 10 8.14 21.36 5.73
CA ILE A 10 7.54 20.30 4.91
C ILE A 10 6.07 20.66 4.80
N GLN A 11 5.59 20.85 3.57
CA GLN A 11 4.20 21.23 3.31
C GLN A 11 3.31 19.99 3.55
N ILE A 12 2.82 19.84 4.79
CA ILE A 12 1.92 18.77 5.21
C ILE A 12 0.50 19.29 5.02
N GLY A 13 -0.23 18.71 4.04
CA GLY A 13 -1.63 19.08 3.81
C GLY A 13 -1.99 18.98 2.32
N PRO A 14 -3.27 19.05 1.97
CA PRO A 14 -3.70 19.00 0.57
C PRO A 14 -3.09 20.16 -0.22
N LYS A 15 -2.68 19.88 -1.48
CA LYS A 15 -2.22 20.91 -2.42
C LYS A 15 -3.33 21.97 -2.56
N GLY A 16 -3.13 23.15 -1.99
CA GLY A 16 -4.13 24.23 -2.09
C GLY A 16 -4.26 25.10 -0.84
N GLY A 17 -3.37 24.96 0.15
CA GLY A 17 -3.44 25.70 1.42
C GLY A 17 -4.36 25.03 2.44
N LEU A 18 -3.98 25.18 3.71
CA LEU A 18 -4.77 24.65 4.83
C LEU A 18 -6.06 25.46 4.96
N LYS A 19 -7.21 24.75 4.96
CA LYS A 19 -8.49 25.37 5.34
C LYS A 19 -8.40 25.83 6.79
N LYS A 20 -9.05 26.96 7.14
CA LYS A 20 -9.16 27.49 8.52
C LYS A 20 -9.60 26.46 9.56
N ASP A 21 -10.27 25.39 9.11
CA ASP A 21 -10.82 24.33 9.96
C ASP A 21 -9.80 23.24 10.35
N GLY A 22 -8.54 23.35 9.91
CA GLY A 22 -7.51 22.36 10.17
C GLY A 22 -7.70 21.06 9.42
N PHE A 23 -6.83 20.07 9.67
CA PHE A 23 -6.86 18.75 9.06
C PHE A 23 -6.56 17.64 10.07
N ASN A 24 -6.92 16.41 9.73
CA ASN A 24 -6.55 15.26 10.52
C ASN A 24 -5.24 14.67 9.96
N LEU A 25 -4.19 14.68 10.79
CA LEU A 25 -2.95 14.00 10.53
C LEU A 25 -3.07 12.57 11.08
N VAL A 26 -2.88 11.59 10.21
CA VAL A 26 -2.81 10.19 10.62
C VAL A 26 -1.35 9.78 10.63
N THR A 27 -0.87 9.30 11.78
CA THR A 27 0.45 8.71 11.93
C THR A 27 0.33 7.29 12.46
N GLU A 28 1.16 6.40 11.99
CA GLU A 28 1.26 5.04 12.55
C GLU A 28 2.29 4.98 13.68
N ARG A 29 3.12 6.01 13.80
CA ARG A 29 4.16 6.06 14.83
C ARG A 29 4.35 7.45 15.40
N VAL A 30 4.07 7.59 16.67
CA VAL A 30 4.56 8.70 17.50
C VAL A 30 6.01 8.42 17.83
N VAL A 31 6.91 9.34 17.50
CA VAL A 31 8.35 9.17 17.71
C VAL A 31 8.74 9.58 19.12
N ALA A 32 8.29 10.75 19.56
CA ALA A 32 8.55 11.26 20.90
C ALA A 32 7.37 12.08 21.42
N VAL A 33 7.21 12.09 22.74
CA VAL A 33 6.21 12.87 23.46
C VAL A 33 6.90 13.66 24.54
N ASN A 34 6.72 14.98 24.53
CA ASN A 34 7.24 15.90 25.53
C ASN A 34 6.11 16.77 26.09
N PRO A 35 5.43 16.33 27.17
CA PRO A 35 4.32 17.08 27.75
C PRO A 35 4.75 18.39 28.41
N GLU A 36 5.98 18.46 28.91
CA GLU A 36 6.54 19.69 29.56
C GLU A 36 6.79 20.79 28.51
N ALA A 37 7.34 20.41 27.36
CA ALA A 37 7.52 21.31 26.23
C ALA A 37 6.26 21.53 25.42
N LYS A 38 5.16 20.80 25.72
CA LYS A 38 3.91 20.75 24.94
C LYS A 38 4.15 20.42 23.47
N GLN A 39 4.91 19.36 23.23
CA GLN A 39 5.31 18.94 21.89
C GLN A 39 5.15 17.44 21.68
N VAL A 40 4.85 17.07 20.45
CA VAL A 40 4.84 15.70 19.99
C VAL A 40 5.56 15.59 18.65
N GLU A 41 6.44 14.62 18.51
CA GLU A 41 7.10 14.28 17.27
C GLU A 41 6.44 13.05 16.67
N VAL A 42 6.05 13.14 15.41
CA VAL A 42 5.35 12.07 14.69
C VAL A 42 5.99 11.78 13.34
N GLU A 43 5.96 10.53 12.94
CA GLU A 43 6.43 10.08 11.64
C GLU A 43 5.35 10.28 10.58
N LEU A 44 5.76 10.77 9.41
CA LEU A 44 4.87 11.04 8.28
C LEU A 44 4.99 9.91 7.25
N LEU A 45 4.01 9.04 7.20
CA LEU A 45 3.97 7.91 6.25
C LEU A 45 4.07 8.33 4.78
N ALA A 46 3.43 9.43 4.42
CA ALA A 46 3.42 9.93 3.04
C ALA A 46 4.75 10.56 2.59
N TYR A 47 5.77 10.64 3.46
CA TYR A 47 7.00 11.38 3.23
C TYR A 47 8.26 10.60 3.63
N ASP A 48 8.34 9.32 3.30
CA ASP A 48 9.52 8.45 3.51
C ASP A 48 10.07 8.47 4.94
N GLY A 49 9.19 8.39 5.93
CA GLY A 49 9.59 8.32 7.34
C GLY A 49 10.15 9.63 7.91
N LYS A 50 9.93 10.75 7.24
CA LYS A 50 10.27 12.07 7.80
C LYS A 50 9.40 12.36 9.02
N THR A 51 10.01 12.98 10.03
CA THR A 51 9.29 13.36 11.23
C THR A 51 8.89 14.83 11.21
N VAL A 52 7.86 15.16 11.97
CA VAL A 52 7.44 16.53 12.23
C VAL A 52 7.17 16.70 13.70
N VAL A 53 7.59 17.84 14.24
CA VAL A 53 7.24 18.26 15.59
C VAL A 53 6.02 19.17 15.51
N LEU A 54 5.01 18.86 16.33
CA LEU A 54 3.78 19.65 16.48
C LEU A 54 3.77 20.26 17.87
N ASP A 55 3.47 21.54 17.97
CA ASP A 55 3.10 22.16 19.24
C ASP A 55 1.72 21.64 19.67
N VAL A 56 1.46 21.51 20.95
CA VAL A 56 0.22 20.92 21.48
C VAL A 56 -0.56 21.97 22.24
N ASP A 57 -1.86 22.07 21.93
CA ASP A 57 -2.77 22.96 22.63
C ASP A 57 -2.98 22.53 24.08
N ASP A 58 -3.17 23.49 24.99
CA ASP A 58 -3.39 23.22 26.41
C ASP A 58 -4.57 22.29 26.68
N ALA A 59 -5.62 22.40 25.89
CA ALA A 59 -6.79 21.54 25.98
C ALA A 59 -6.49 20.08 25.61
N ALA A 60 -5.45 19.82 24.83
CA ALA A 60 -5.06 18.48 24.38
C ALA A 60 -3.95 17.83 25.24
N LEU A 61 -3.46 18.51 26.27
CA LEU A 61 -2.36 18.00 27.11
C LEU A 61 -2.71 16.71 27.85
N GLU A 62 -3.94 16.58 28.32
CA GLU A 62 -4.36 15.34 29.02
C GLU A 62 -4.43 14.14 28.06
N GLU A 63 -4.81 14.36 26.81
CA GLU A 63 -4.74 13.32 25.78
C GLU A 63 -3.29 12.99 25.42
N LEU A 64 -2.42 14.01 25.34
CA LEU A 64 -0.99 13.82 25.05
C LEU A 64 -0.29 12.93 26.09
N LYS A 65 -0.62 13.07 27.37
CA LYS A 65 -0.04 12.26 28.47
C LYS A 65 -0.35 10.77 28.35
N GLN A 66 -1.41 10.41 27.62
CA GLN A 66 -1.81 9.01 27.42
C GLN A 66 -1.07 8.35 26.23
N ILE A 67 -0.43 9.16 25.38
CA ILE A 67 0.27 8.71 24.18
C ILE A 67 1.71 8.31 24.54
N LYS A 68 2.17 7.23 23.92
CA LYS A 68 3.56 6.74 24.08
C LYS A 68 4.27 6.71 22.74
N ALA A 69 5.59 6.81 22.78
CA ALA A 69 6.41 6.55 21.60
C ALA A 69 6.10 5.14 21.05
N GLY A 70 5.89 5.05 19.75
CA GLY A 70 5.47 3.83 19.06
C GLY A 70 3.96 3.67 18.89
N ASP A 71 3.12 4.52 19.46
CA ASP A 71 1.68 4.49 19.25
C ASP A 71 1.32 5.06 17.88
N GLY A 72 0.29 4.50 17.25
CA GLY A 72 -0.42 5.14 16.14
C GLY A 72 -1.41 6.17 16.66
N ALA A 73 -1.57 7.28 15.97
CA ALA A 73 -2.50 8.32 16.37
C ALA A 73 -3.18 9.01 15.17
N THR A 74 -4.39 9.49 15.39
CA THR A 74 -5.02 10.51 14.55
C THR A 74 -5.00 11.83 15.33
N ILE A 75 -4.39 12.85 14.76
CA ILE A 75 -4.12 14.12 15.39
C ILE A 75 -4.87 15.20 14.65
N ARG A 76 -5.71 15.95 15.32
CA ARG A 76 -6.34 17.15 14.74
C ARG A 76 -5.34 18.29 14.78
N VAL A 77 -4.91 18.75 13.61
CA VAL A 77 -3.91 19.81 13.47
C VAL A 77 -4.56 21.06 12.88
N VAL A 78 -4.26 22.22 13.48
CA VAL A 78 -4.68 23.54 13.00
C VAL A 78 -3.43 24.39 12.81
N GLU A 79 -3.44 25.29 11.85
CA GLU A 79 -2.37 26.24 11.65
C GLU A 79 -2.77 27.60 12.26
N GLU A 80 -2.04 28.05 13.27
CA GLU A 80 -2.26 29.33 13.97
C GLU A 80 -0.94 30.09 14.04
N GLY A 81 -0.91 31.30 13.53
CA GLY A 81 0.30 32.14 13.58
C GLY A 81 1.53 31.57 12.88
N GLY A 82 1.33 30.75 11.84
CA GLY A 82 2.42 30.08 11.13
C GLY A 82 2.97 28.82 11.84
N LYS A 83 2.35 28.41 12.95
CA LYS A 83 2.67 27.19 13.68
C LYS A 83 1.60 26.14 13.50
N ARG A 84 1.99 24.88 13.55
CA ARG A 84 1.08 23.72 13.51
C ARG A 84 0.81 23.25 14.92
N ILE A 85 -0.44 23.34 15.33
CA ILE A 85 -0.87 23.06 16.69
C ILE A 85 -1.79 21.84 16.68
N ALA A 86 -1.43 20.82 17.45
CA ALA A 86 -2.27 19.67 17.71
C ALA A 86 -3.37 20.05 18.72
N LYS A 87 -4.63 19.96 18.29
CA LYS A 87 -5.81 20.34 19.09
C LYS A 87 -6.46 19.15 19.78
N SER A 88 -6.29 17.95 19.28
CA SER A 88 -6.75 16.72 19.92
C SER A 88 -6.02 15.51 19.36
N PHE A 89 -6.01 14.45 20.14
CA PHE A 89 -5.41 13.17 19.80
C PHE A 89 -6.44 12.07 19.96
N ARG A 90 -6.43 11.13 19.02
CA ARG A 90 -7.11 9.85 19.17
C ARG A 90 -6.08 8.75 18.96
N ILE A 91 -5.75 8.03 20.04
CA ILE A 91 -4.85 6.88 19.97
C ILE A 91 -5.55 5.83 19.10
N ARG A 92 -4.86 5.37 18.09
CA ARG A 92 -5.27 4.20 17.33
C ARG A 92 -4.85 2.99 18.17
N ALA A 93 -5.81 2.17 18.57
CA ALA A 93 -5.48 0.91 19.20
C ALA A 93 -4.44 0.21 18.32
N LYS A 94 -3.34 -0.22 18.92
CA LYS A 94 -2.31 -1.00 18.22
C LYS A 94 -3.02 -2.25 17.73
N ASP A 95 -3.27 -2.32 16.43
CA ASP A 95 -3.79 -3.52 15.83
C ASP A 95 -2.72 -4.59 16.04
N PRO A 96 -2.97 -5.65 16.81
CA PRO A 96 -1.98 -6.69 17.06
C PRO A 96 -1.52 -7.32 15.76
N ASP A 97 -2.37 -7.35 14.73
CA ASP A 97 -2.04 -7.86 13.41
C ASP A 97 -1.10 -6.91 12.66
N ALA A 98 -1.26 -5.59 12.81
CA ALA A 98 -0.34 -4.62 12.24
C ALA A 98 1.06 -4.71 12.85
N ALA A 99 1.17 -4.84 14.18
CA ALA A 99 2.45 -5.03 14.86
C ALA A 99 3.13 -6.34 14.47
N LYS A 100 2.35 -7.41 14.31
CA LYS A 100 2.83 -8.70 13.82
C LYS A 100 3.30 -8.60 12.36
N ALA A 101 2.54 -7.90 11.51
CA ALA A 101 2.92 -7.68 10.13
C ALA A 101 4.24 -6.91 10.00
N ASP A 102 4.46 -5.87 10.83
CA ASP A 102 5.70 -5.10 10.84
C ASP A 102 6.91 -5.97 11.18
N ALA A 103 6.81 -6.84 12.19
CA ALA A 103 7.86 -7.79 12.52
C ALA A 103 8.12 -8.76 11.36
N MET A 104 7.08 -9.31 10.75
CA MET A 104 7.19 -10.26 9.64
C MET A 104 7.76 -9.63 8.38
N LEU A 105 7.50 -8.33 8.12
CA LEU A 105 8.13 -7.61 7.00
C LEU A 105 9.66 -7.51 7.15
N LEU A 106 10.16 -7.44 8.38
CA LEU A 106 11.60 -7.49 8.65
C LEU A 106 12.15 -8.91 8.48
N ASP A 107 11.42 -9.91 9.01
CA ASP A 107 11.82 -11.31 8.97
C ASP A 107 11.85 -11.90 7.55
N LEU A 108 11.17 -11.30 6.57
CA LEU A 108 11.31 -11.68 5.15
C LEU A 108 12.73 -11.50 4.61
N LYS A 109 13.57 -10.72 5.29
CA LYS A 109 14.98 -10.48 4.92
C LYS A 109 15.96 -11.17 5.87
N ASP A 110 15.48 -12.01 6.78
CA ASP A 110 16.31 -12.72 7.73
C ASP A 110 17.29 -13.66 7.01
N SER A 111 18.48 -13.82 7.56
CA SER A 111 19.49 -14.73 7.05
C SER A 111 19.06 -16.21 7.10
N HIS A 112 18.23 -16.55 8.08
CA HIS A 112 17.73 -17.90 8.28
C HIS A 112 16.44 -18.14 7.48
N TRP A 113 16.46 -19.07 6.56
CA TRP A 113 15.35 -19.34 5.65
C TRP A 113 14.01 -19.71 6.34
N LEU A 114 14.05 -20.34 7.52
CA LEU A 114 12.83 -20.66 8.28
C LEU A 114 12.09 -19.40 8.73
N ASN A 115 12.82 -18.34 9.10
CA ASN A 115 12.22 -17.06 9.46
C ASN A 115 11.60 -16.41 8.23
N ARG A 116 12.31 -16.40 7.09
CA ARG A 116 11.76 -15.89 5.82
C ARG A 116 10.51 -16.66 5.40
N LYS A 117 10.53 -18.00 5.49
CA LYS A 117 9.36 -18.86 5.19
C LYS A 117 8.18 -18.54 6.09
N TYR A 118 8.40 -18.50 7.41
CA TYR A 118 7.35 -18.20 8.39
C TYR A 118 6.78 -16.79 8.18
N ALA A 119 7.63 -15.81 7.96
CA ALA A 119 7.23 -14.45 7.67
C ALA A 119 6.34 -14.36 6.42
N ALA A 120 6.74 -15.01 5.33
CA ALA A 120 5.93 -15.07 4.12
C ALA A 120 4.54 -15.66 4.38
N GLU A 121 4.45 -16.75 5.14
CA GLU A 121 3.18 -17.41 5.48
C GLU A 121 2.25 -16.50 6.28
N VAL A 122 2.77 -15.89 7.35
CA VAL A 122 1.99 -15.00 8.22
C VAL A 122 1.49 -13.77 7.47
N LEU A 123 2.33 -13.15 6.66
CA LEU A 123 1.93 -11.98 5.85
C LEU A 123 0.83 -12.32 4.84
N GLY A 124 0.85 -13.53 4.30
CA GLY A 124 -0.22 -14.02 3.44
C GLY A 124 -1.53 -14.26 4.20
N GLU A 125 -1.47 -14.79 5.42
CA GLU A 125 -2.64 -15.01 6.28
C GLU A 125 -3.29 -13.68 6.71
N LEU A 126 -2.47 -12.70 7.07
CA LEU A 126 -2.92 -11.34 7.37
C LEU A 126 -3.40 -10.58 6.12
N ARG A 127 -3.18 -11.13 4.91
CA ARG A 127 -3.41 -10.43 3.63
C ARG A 127 -2.77 -9.04 3.59
N GLU A 128 -1.56 -8.95 4.14
CA GLU A 128 -0.83 -7.70 4.28
C GLU A 128 -0.37 -7.17 2.92
N THR A 129 -0.98 -6.09 2.47
CA THR A 129 -0.72 -5.55 1.13
C THR A 129 0.66 -4.91 1.00
N ARG A 130 1.24 -4.41 2.09
CA ARG A 130 2.63 -3.89 2.13
C ARG A 130 3.66 -4.98 1.84
N ALA A 131 3.29 -6.24 2.09
CA ALA A 131 4.16 -7.39 1.82
C ALA A 131 4.20 -7.80 0.35
N VAL A 132 3.36 -7.25 -0.53
CA VAL A 132 3.28 -7.66 -1.94
C VAL A 132 4.64 -7.56 -2.61
N ARG A 133 5.32 -6.42 -2.54
CA ARG A 133 6.63 -6.25 -3.17
C ARG A 133 7.69 -7.18 -2.57
N PRO A 134 7.89 -7.23 -1.24
CA PRO A 134 8.81 -8.19 -0.62
C PRO A 134 8.50 -9.65 -0.94
N LEU A 135 7.22 -10.04 -1.04
CA LEU A 135 6.84 -11.41 -1.42
C LEU A 135 7.11 -11.70 -2.90
N VAL A 136 6.98 -10.72 -3.78
CA VAL A 136 7.39 -10.84 -5.17
C VAL A 136 8.91 -11.06 -5.27
N ASP A 137 9.70 -10.33 -4.49
CA ASP A 137 11.15 -10.52 -4.44
C ASP A 137 11.50 -11.94 -3.89
N ALA A 138 10.72 -12.44 -2.92
CA ALA A 138 10.89 -13.79 -2.35
C ALA A 138 10.50 -14.93 -3.31
N LEU A 139 9.84 -14.66 -4.46
CA LEU A 139 9.65 -15.66 -5.52
C LEU A 139 10.98 -16.12 -6.14
N ALA A 140 12.05 -15.35 -6.00
CA ALA A 140 13.41 -15.68 -6.43
C ALA A 140 14.32 -16.13 -5.27
N ASP A 141 13.77 -16.43 -4.09
CA ASP A 141 14.56 -16.90 -2.94
C ASP A 141 15.35 -18.17 -3.27
N GLU A 142 16.54 -18.29 -2.75
CA GLU A 142 17.39 -19.48 -2.95
C GLU A 142 16.72 -20.78 -2.45
N VAL A 143 15.89 -20.67 -1.39
CA VAL A 143 15.22 -21.82 -0.77
C VAL A 143 13.82 -22.01 -1.36
N GLY A 144 13.59 -23.20 -1.93
CA GLY A 144 12.31 -23.54 -2.57
C GLY A 144 11.08 -23.40 -1.68
N ASP A 145 11.23 -23.72 -0.38
CA ASP A 145 10.14 -23.58 0.61
C ASP A 145 9.72 -22.11 0.80
N VAL A 146 10.68 -21.18 0.77
CA VAL A 146 10.40 -19.74 0.85
C VAL A 146 9.68 -19.27 -0.41
N ARG A 147 10.18 -19.66 -1.60
CA ARG A 147 9.51 -19.37 -2.89
C ARG A 147 8.07 -19.85 -2.88
N GLN A 148 7.83 -21.08 -2.40
CA GLN A 148 6.47 -21.65 -2.35
C GLN A 148 5.55 -20.86 -1.41
N ARG A 149 6.04 -20.45 -0.23
CA ARG A 149 5.23 -19.65 0.71
C ARG A 149 4.95 -18.26 0.17
N ALA A 150 5.91 -17.62 -0.46
CA ALA A 150 5.70 -16.34 -1.14
C ALA A 150 4.61 -16.45 -2.23
N TYR A 151 4.68 -17.50 -3.05
CA TYR A 151 3.68 -17.81 -4.06
C TYR A 151 2.27 -17.95 -3.47
N ASP A 152 2.11 -18.79 -2.43
CA ASP A 152 0.81 -19.04 -1.79
C ASP A 152 0.27 -17.76 -1.12
N SER A 153 1.15 -16.95 -0.55
CA SER A 153 0.79 -15.72 0.14
C SER A 153 0.32 -14.63 -0.81
N LEU A 154 0.96 -14.48 -1.97
CA LEU A 154 0.49 -13.56 -3.01
C LEU A 154 -0.91 -13.94 -3.51
N ILE A 155 -1.23 -15.23 -3.60
CA ILE A 155 -2.59 -15.69 -3.94
C ILE A 155 -3.58 -15.30 -2.83
N LYS A 156 -3.22 -15.48 -1.55
CA LYS A 156 -4.06 -15.10 -0.40
C LYS A 156 -4.33 -13.59 -0.35
N ILE A 157 -3.32 -12.76 -0.65
CA ILE A 157 -3.47 -11.30 -0.76
C ILE A 157 -4.43 -10.93 -1.89
N GLY A 158 -4.38 -11.68 -3.00
CA GLY A 158 -5.36 -11.57 -4.06
C GLY A 158 -5.14 -10.39 -5.01
N GLY A 159 -6.23 -9.72 -5.41
CA GLY A 159 -6.22 -8.67 -6.44
C GLY A 159 -5.23 -7.53 -6.21
N ALA A 160 -4.94 -7.20 -4.94
CA ALA A 160 -3.96 -6.17 -4.58
C ALA A 160 -2.52 -6.51 -5.02
N ALA A 161 -2.20 -7.80 -5.20
CA ALA A 161 -0.89 -8.22 -5.68
C ALA A 161 -0.71 -8.05 -7.20
N VAL A 162 -1.81 -8.00 -7.96
CA VAL A 162 -1.78 -8.05 -9.43
C VAL A 162 -0.98 -6.92 -10.07
N PRO A 163 -1.11 -5.64 -9.67
CA PRO A 163 -0.34 -4.55 -10.27
C PRO A 163 1.18 -4.77 -10.19
N THR A 164 1.67 -5.37 -9.09
CA THR A 164 3.10 -5.68 -8.93
C THR A 164 3.53 -6.93 -9.72
N LEU A 165 2.62 -7.87 -9.97
CA LEU A 165 2.86 -9.09 -10.74
C LEU A 165 2.82 -8.86 -12.26
N VAL A 166 2.06 -7.88 -12.74
CA VAL A 166 1.87 -7.59 -14.18
C VAL A 166 3.19 -7.37 -14.92
N PRO A 167 4.15 -6.56 -14.44
CA PRO A 167 5.44 -6.41 -15.12
C PRO A 167 6.21 -7.72 -15.29
N LEU A 168 6.03 -8.68 -14.38
CA LEU A 168 6.71 -9.98 -14.44
C LEU A 168 6.20 -10.87 -15.58
N LEU A 169 5.03 -10.59 -16.16
CA LEU A 169 4.50 -11.33 -17.31
C LEU A 169 5.39 -11.21 -18.55
N VAL A 170 6.27 -10.20 -18.59
CA VAL A 170 7.26 -9.98 -19.65
C VAL A 170 8.70 -10.15 -19.17
N SER A 171 8.91 -10.68 -17.94
CA SER A 171 10.24 -10.98 -17.43
C SER A 171 11.01 -11.91 -18.36
N GLU A 172 12.31 -11.72 -18.47
CA GLU A 172 13.21 -12.63 -19.18
C GLU A 172 13.43 -13.93 -18.37
N GLU A 173 13.25 -13.89 -17.05
CA GLU A 173 13.35 -15.06 -16.20
C GLU A 173 12.08 -15.92 -16.30
N ASP A 174 12.22 -17.10 -16.88
CA ASP A 174 11.11 -18.02 -17.15
C ASP A 174 10.34 -18.40 -15.89
N GLU A 175 11.04 -18.68 -14.79
CA GLU A 175 10.44 -19.08 -13.53
C GLU A 175 9.57 -17.98 -12.93
N LEU A 176 10.07 -16.72 -12.90
CA LEU A 176 9.29 -15.58 -12.43
C LEU A 176 8.09 -15.30 -13.32
N ARG A 177 8.28 -15.36 -14.63
CA ARG A 177 7.18 -15.17 -15.58
C ARG A 177 6.09 -16.24 -15.43
N GLN A 178 6.46 -17.49 -15.23
CA GLN A 178 5.51 -18.58 -15.00
C GLN A 178 4.81 -18.41 -13.66
N SER A 179 5.56 -18.12 -12.58
CA SER A 179 5.01 -17.89 -11.24
C SER A 179 3.98 -16.75 -11.25
N ALA A 180 4.32 -15.60 -11.84
CA ALA A 180 3.40 -14.47 -11.96
C ALA A 180 2.13 -14.84 -12.72
N THR A 181 2.25 -15.56 -13.86
CA THR A 181 1.12 -16.02 -14.66
C THR A 181 0.19 -16.92 -13.84
N GLU A 182 0.75 -17.89 -13.12
CA GLU A 182 -0.03 -18.85 -12.34
C GLU A 182 -0.66 -18.22 -11.09
N ILE A 183 0.05 -17.32 -10.39
CA ILE A 183 -0.49 -16.57 -9.25
C ILE A 183 -1.71 -15.76 -9.71
N ILE A 184 -1.58 -14.98 -10.77
CA ILE A 184 -2.68 -14.16 -11.30
C ILE A 184 -3.87 -15.05 -11.69
N ARG A 185 -3.61 -16.18 -12.36
CA ARG A 185 -4.66 -17.14 -12.73
C ARG A 185 -5.36 -17.72 -11.49
N LYS A 186 -4.61 -18.08 -10.44
CA LYS A 186 -5.18 -18.62 -9.19
C LYS A 186 -5.93 -17.57 -8.36
N ILE A 187 -5.53 -16.30 -8.42
CA ILE A 187 -6.29 -15.20 -7.83
C ILE A 187 -7.69 -15.14 -8.46
N GLY A 188 -7.78 -15.40 -9.77
CA GLY A 188 -9.07 -15.51 -10.45
C GLY A 188 -9.79 -14.17 -10.62
N LYS A 189 -11.09 -14.14 -10.36
CA LYS A 189 -11.96 -12.98 -10.62
C LYS A 189 -11.41 -11.64 -10.05
N PRO A 190 -10.84 -11.58 -8.84
CA PRO A 190 -10.24 -10.35 -8.30
C PRO A 190 -9.07 -9.77 -9.13
N ALA A 191 -8.44 -10.57 -10.00
CA ALA A 191 -7.36 -10.10 -10.87
C ALA A 191 -7.84 -9.39 -12.14
N VAL A 192 -9.12 -9.55 -12.50
CA VAL A 192 -9.64 -9.11 -13.82
C VAL A 192 -9.57 -7.58 -13.96
N GLU A 193 -10.03 -6.85 -12.97
CA GLU A 193 -10.05 -5.38 -13.01
C GLU A 193 -8.63 -4.77 -13.02
N PRO A 194 -7.69 -5.19 -12.14
CA PRO A 194 -6.30 -4.75 -12.24
C PRO A 194 -5.63 -5.08 -13.58
N LEU A 195 -5.91 -6.25 -14.17
CA LEU A 195 -5.40 -6.61 -15.50
C LEU A 195 -5.99 -5.72 -16.60
N ALA A 196 -7.28 -5.41 -16.53
CA ALA A 196 -7.93 -4.50 -17.49
C ALA A 196 -7.36 -3.09 -17.40
N THR A 197 -7.05 -2.62 -16.19
CA THR A 197 -6.37 -1.34 -15.98
C THR A 197 -4.96 -1.36 -16.59
N ALA A 198 -4.21 -2.42 -16.37
CA ALA A 198 -2.87 -2.57 -16.93
C ALA A 198 -2.85 -2.58 -18.46
N LEU A 199 -3.90 -3.09 -19.12
CA LEU A 199 -4.02 -3.08 -20.59
C LEU A 199 -4.05 -1.66 -21.18
N ALA A 200 -4.54 -0.67 -20.45
CA ALA A 200 -4.66 0.69 -20.95
C ALA A 200 -3.29 1.38 -21.13
N GLU A 201 -2.31 0.99 -20.30
CA GLU A 201 -0.97 1.60 -20.25
C GLU A 201 0.13 0.69 -20.80
N ALA A 202 -0.21 -0.58 -21.11
CA ALA A 202 0.75 -1.58 -21.53
C ALA A 202 1.28 -1.34 -22.96
N ASP A 203 2.54 -1.71 -23.20
CA ASP A 203 3.09 -1.87 -24.54
C ASP A 203 2.52 -3.15 -25.22
N ASP A 204 2.82 -3.35 -26.49
CA ASP A 204 2.25 -4.47 -27.26
C ASP A 204 2.69 -5.83 -26.74
N ARG A 205 3.91 -5.95 -26.18
CA ARG A 205 4.41 -7.20 -25.59
C ARG A 205 3.62 -7.57 -24.35
N LEU A 206 3.44 -6.60 -23.45
CA LEU A 206 2.68 -6.78 -22.21
C LEU A 206 1.19 -6.98 -22.50
N LYS A 207 0.58 -6.21 -23.43
CA LYS A 207 -0.81 -6.40 -23.87
C LYS A 207 -1.06 -7.83 -24.31
N THR A 208 -0.20 -8.37 -25.17
CA THR A 208 -0.32 -9.75 -25.65
C THR A 208 -0.29 -10.75 -24.49
N ARG A 209 0.58 -10.54 -23.50
CA ARG A 209 0.67 -11.44 -22.34
C ARG A 209 -0.55 -11.32 -21.44
N VAL A 210 -0.99 -10.10 -21.12
CA VAL A 210 -2.18 -9.87 -20.28
C VAL A 210 -3.44 -10.47 -20.94
N LEU A 211 -3.63 -10.24 -22.25
CA LEU A 211 -4.76 -10.81 -22.99
C LEU A 211 -4.75 -12.35 -22.94
N LYS A 212 -3.56 -12.97 -23.08
CA LYS A 212 -3.43 -14.44 -22.97
C LYS A 212 -3.77 -14.96 -21.57
N VAL A 213 -3.44 -14.20 -20.53
CA VAL A 213 -3.80 -14.55 -19.14
C VAL A 213 -5.32 -14.45 -18.96
N LEU A 214 -5.93 -13.35 -19.39
CA LEU A 214 -7.39 -13.14 -19.33
C LEU A 214 -8.16 -14.23 -20.10
N ASP A 215 -7.70 -14.60 -21.30
CA ASP A 215 -8.31 -15.66 -22.09
C ASP A 215 -8.26 -17.03 -21.38
N ARG A 216 -7.10 -17.37 -20.77
CA ARG A 216 -6.97 -18.60 -19.96
C ARG A 216 -7.84 -18.60 -18.71
N MET A 217 -8.20 -17.42 -18.20
CA MET A 217 -9.15 -17.25 -17.09
C MET A 217 -10.61 -17.28 -17.57
N GLY A 218 -10.86 -17.44 -18.88
CA GLY A 218 -12.20 -17.41 -19.49
C GLY A 218 -12.80 -16.00 -19.59
N TYR A 219 -11.98 -14.97 -19.46
CA TYR A 219 -12.43 -13.58 -19.52
C TYR A 219 -12.07 -12.96 -20.88
N LYS A 220 -13.09 -12.48 -21.61
CA LYS A 220 -12.92 -11.72 -22.84
C LYS A 220 -13.13 -10.24 -22.54
N PRO A 221 -12.08 -9.40 -22.54
CA PRO A 221 -12.26 -7.97 -22.37
C PRO A 221 -13.15 -7.43 -23.50
N LYS A 222 -14.12 -6.59 -23.16
CA LYS A 222 -14.89 -5.82 -24.16
C LYS A 222 -13.93 -4.80 -24.77
N THR A 223 -13.28 -5.13 -25.86
CA THR A 223 -12.52 -4.15 -26.64
C THR A 223 -13.49 -3.14 -27.22
N LYS A 224 -13.08 -1.85 -27.28
CA LYS A 224 -13.91 -0.78 -27.88
C LYS A 224 -14.35 -1.09 -29.32
N GLU A 225 -13.72 -2.03 -29.98
CA GLU A 225 -14.06 -2.52 -31.32
C GLU A 225 -15.29 -3.45 -31.34
N ALA A 226 -15.56 -4.18 -30.24
CA ALA A 226 -16.72 -5.06 -30.16
C ALA A 226 -18.05 -4.30 -29.96
N VAL A 227 -18.02 -3.00 -29.69
CA VAL A 227 -19.23 -2.16 -29.56
C VAL A 227 -19.76 -1.69 -30.94
N LYS A 228 -19.02 -1.92 -32.03
CA LYS A 228 -19.44 -1.51 -33.39
C LYS A 228 -20.24 -2.54 -34.17
N GLU A 229 -20.43 -3.75 -33.64
CA GLU A 229 -21.19 -4.81 -34.31
C GLU A 229 -22.44 -5.24 -33.51
N GLU A 230 -23.30 -4.32 -33.10
CA GLU A 230 -24.73 -4.65 -33.00
C GLU A 230 -25.33 -4.48 -34.41
N PRO A 231 -25.87 -5.54 -35.05
CA PRO A 231 -26.59 -5.39 -36.30
C PRO A 231 -27.82 -4.49 -36.06
N PRO A 232 -28.20 -3.65 -37.03
CA PRO A 232 -29.35 -2.77 -36.89
C PRO A 232 -30.59 -3.62 -36.61
N ARG A 233 -31.30 -3.28 -35.55
CA ARG A 233 -32.63 -3.87 -35.28
C ARG A 233 -33.52 -3.60 -36.47
N LEU A 234 -33.90 -4.65 -37.14
CA LEU A 234 -34.95 -4.62 -38.16
C LEU A 234 -36.22 -4.05 -37.54
N THR A 235 -36.47 -2.78 -37.81
CA THR A 235 -37.76 -2.16 -37.57
C THR A 235 -38.80 -2.92 -38.39
N GLN A 236 -39.75 -3.55 -37.71
CA GLN A 236 -40.92 -4.15 -38.31
C GLN A 236 -41.64 -3.12 -39.15
N LEU A 237 -41.86 -3.40 -40.40
CA LEU A 237 -42.75 -2.67 -41.28
C LEU A 237 -44.20 -2.86 -40.79
N PRO A 238 -45.02 -1.81 -40.71
CA PRO A 238 -46.44 -2.00 -40.47
C PRO A 238 -47.14 -2.54 -41.68
N SER A 239 -48.10 -3.42 -41.43
CA SER A 239 -49.01 -4.09 -42.38
C SER A 239 -49.95 -3.08 -43.05
#